data_61bc62f2347fdfc8f31ca452ce9f97cb
#
_entry.id   61bc62f2347fdfc8f31ca452ce9f97cb
#
_cell.length_a   1.000
_cell.length_b   1.000
_cell.length_c   1.000
_cell.angle_alpha   90.00
_cell.angle_beta   90.00
_cell.angle_gamma   90.00
#
_symmetry.space_group_name_H-M   'P 1'
#
loop_
_entity.id
_entity.type
_entity.pdbx_description
1 polymer ?
#
loop_
_entity_poly.entity_id
_entity_poly.type
_entity_poly.pdbx_seq_one_letter_code
_entity_poly.pdbx_strand_id
1 'polypeptide(L)'
;RPAEIANVASVGRYGQLDMEQLLSLKPDLLLLWPGSVGPAQRDQLKRLGIPTVVAEPHSLDQLSTQIEAIAKQLGRPERGVKLAADLRQNLADLRQRYHREVPLRVFYQVWDKPLYTVGGGQIISDALEVCGARNVFGDLSLPAPQVSIEAVLQRDPELILAGDQAQLNAWKAWPQVAAVK
;
A
#
# COMPACT_ATOMS: atom_id res chain seq x y z
N ARG A 1 3.24 -9.95 12.54
CA ARG A 1 1.98 -10.65 12.25
C ARG A 1 1.29 -10.98 13.56
N PRO A 2 -0.06 -10.88 13.65
CA PRO A 2 -0.80 -11.33 14.83
C PRO A 2 -0.50 -12.80 15.15
N ALA A 3 -0.38 -13.15 16.43
CA ALA A 3 -0.01 -14.51 16.84
C ALA A 3 -1.04 -15.56 16.41
N GLU A 4 -2.30 -15.16 16.32
CA GLU A 4 -3.43 -16.01 15.95
C GLU A 4 -3.34 -16.56 14.51
N ILE A 5 -2.61 -15.87 13.63
CA ILE A 5 -2.45 -16.33 12.24
C ILE A 5 -1.22 -17.23 12.03
N ALA A 6 -0.45 -17.53 13.07
CA ALA A 6 0.74 -18.38 12.94
C ALA A 6 0.43 -19.79 12.44
N ASN A 7 -0.74 -20.29 12.79
CA ASN A 7 -1.21 -21.66 12.46
C ASN A 7 -2.16 -21.70 11.25
N VAL A 8 -2.37 -20.59 10.56
CA VAL A 8 -3.21 -20.56 9.35
C VAL A 8 -2.46 -21.19 8.19
N ALA A 9 -3.11 -22.12 7.49
CA ALA A 9 -2.53 -22.79 6.33
C ALA A 9 -2.16 -21.79 5.23
N SER A 10 -0.96 -21.97 4.64
CA SER A 10 -0.53 -21.14 3.52
C SER A 10 -1.17 -21.65 2.23
N VAL A 11 -1.72 -20.74 1.43
CA VAL A 11 -2.32 -21.04 0.12
C VAL A 11 -1.39 -20.67 -1.05
N GLY A 12 -0.09 -20.51 -0.79
CA GLY A 12 0.89 -20.25 -1.81
C GLY A 12 1.81 -19.07 -1.49
N ARG A 13 2.43 -18.53 -2.54
CA ARG A 13 3.34 -17.38 -2.50
C ARG A 13 2.83 -16.28 -3.43
N TYR A 14 3.36 -15.07 -3.29
CA TYR A 14 3.04 -13.99 -4.23
C TYR A 14 3.34 -14.42 -5.68
N GLY A 15 2.35 -14.23 -6.56
CA GLY A 15 2.41 -14.64 -7.96
C GLY A 15 2.13 -16.12 -8.24
N GLN A 16 2.04 -16.97 -7.22
CA GLN A 16 1.81 -18.41 -7.36
C GLN A 16 0.89 -18.94 -6.26
N LEU A 17 -0.38 -19.10 -6.61
CA LEU A 17 -1.40 -19.68 -5.75
C LEU A 17 -1.35 -21.20 -5.81
N ASP A 18 -1.34 -21.87 -4.66
CA ASP A 18 -1.51 -23.34 -4.56
C ASP A 18 -2.99 -23.67 -4.66
N MET A 19 -3.41 -24.05 -5.87
CA MET A 19 -4.82 -24.36 -6.16
C MET A 19 -5.32 -25.59 -5.43
N GLU A 20 -4.48 -26.59 -5.22
CA GLU A 20 -4.87 -27.84 -4.50
C GLU A 20 -5.14 -27.51 -3.03
N GLN A 21 -4.21 -26.81 -2.39
CA GLN A 21 -4.38 -26.37 -1.00
C GLN A 21 -5.58 -25.45 -0.85
N LEU A 22 -5.77 -24.48 -1.78
CA LEU A 22 -6.93 -23.59 -1.76
C LEU A 22 -8.25 -24.36 -1.83
N LEU A 23 -8.36 -25.32 -2.75
CA LEU A 23 -9.57 -26.10 -2.92
C LEU A 23 -9.85 -27.02 -1.73
N SER A 24 -8.80 -27.55 -1.10
CA SER A 24 -8.94 -28.37 0.12
C SER A 24 -9.57 -27.61 1.28
N LEU A 25 -9.32 -26.29 1.35
CA LEU A 25 -9.87 -25.39 2.37
C LEU A 25 -11.33 -24.99 2.13
N LYS A 26 -11.86 -25.22 0.91
CA LYS A 26 -13.25 -24.87 0.52
C LYS A 26 -13.63 -23.45 0.92
N PRO A 27 -12.92 -22.41 0.44
CA PRO A 27 -13.15 -21.05 0.90
C PRO A 27 -14.51 -20.51 0.40
N ASP A 28 -15.24 -19.84 1.26
CA ASP A 28 -16.47 -19.12 0.91
C ASP A 28 -16.18 -17.79 0.23
N LEU A 29 -14.99 -17.23 0.44
CA LEU A 29 -14.53 -15.97 -0.14
C LEU A 29 -13.01 -15.96 -0.28
N LEU A 30 -12.53 -15.51 -1.42
CA LEU A 30 -11.10 -15.26 -1.67
C LEU A 30 -10.84 -13.77 -1.80
N LEU A 31 -10.00 -13.23 -0.93
CA LEU A 31 -9.52 -11.86 -1.02
C LEU A 31 -8.17 -11.84 -1.73
N LEU A 32 -8.08 -11.12 -2.83
CA LEU A 32 -6.89 -11.03 -3.66
C LEU A 32 -6.32 -9.60 -3.68
N TRP A 33 -5.02 -9.51 -3.65
CA TRP A 33 -4.30 -8.31 -4.07
C TRP A 33 -4.09 -8.36 -5.59
N PRO A 34 -4.20 -7.25 -6.34
CA PRO A 34 -3.89 -7.19 -7.76
C PRO A 34 -2.48 -7.72 -8.04
N GLY A 35 -2.36 -8.52 -9.09
CA GLY A 35 -1.08 -9.15 -9.43
C GLY A 35 -0.67 -10.33 -8.55
N SER A 36 -1.38 -10.62 -7.45
CA SER A 36 -1.11 -11.80 -6.62
C SER A 36 -1.37 -13.12 -7.35
N VAL A 37 -2.20 -13.10 -8.39
CA VAL A 37 -2.50 -14.24 -9.27
C VAL A 37 -2.53 -13.79 -10.73
N GLY A 38 -2.00 -14.66 -11.62
CA GLY A 38 -2.02 -14.42 -13.05
C GLY A 38 -3.42 -14.55 -13.68
N PRO A 39 -3.62 -14.09 -14.92
CA PRO A 39 -4.90 -14.17 -15.62
C PRO A 39 -5.47 -15.59 -15.69
N ALA A 40 -4.65 -16.57 -16.03
CA ALA A 40 -5.06 -17.97 -16.11
C ALA A 40 -5.60 -18.54 -14.79
N GLN A 41 -4.97 -18.17 -13.65
CA GLN A 41 -5.45 -18.57 -12.34
C GLN A 41 -6.74 -17.86 -11.96
N ARG A 42 -6.93 -16.58 -12.32
CA ARG A 42 -8.20 -15.86 -12.13
C ARG A 42 -9.34 -16.53 -12.90
N ASP A 43 -9.10 -16.91 -14.15
CA ASP A 43 -10.09 -17.62 -14.96
C ASP A 43 -10.42 -18.99 -14.37
N GLN A 44 -9.44 -19.69 -13.80
CA GLN A 44 -9.65 -20.95 -13.11
C GLN A 44 -10.52 -20.75 -11.85
N LEU A 45 -10.20 -19.75 -11.01
CA LEU A 45 -11.01 -19.42 -9.81
C LEU A 45 -12.46 -19.11 -10.18
N LYS A 46 -12.67 -18.36 -11.27
CA LYS A 46 -14.01 -18.05 -11.79
C LYS A 46 -14.76 -19.32 -12.25
N ARG A 47 -14.10 -20.22 -12.99
CA ARG A 47 -14.71 -21.50 -13.43
C ARG A 47 -15.07 -22.40 -12.25
N LEU A 48 -14.30 -22.35 -11.17
CA LEU A 48 -14.56 -23.12 -9.94
C LEU A 48 -15.64 -22.47 -9.05
N GLY A 49 -16.18 -21.31 -9.47
CA GLY A 49 -17.25 -20.62 -8.72
C GLY A 49 -16.83 -20.07 -7.38
N ILE A 50 -15.52 -19.88 -7.14
CA ILE A 50 -15.01 -19.32 -5.88
C ILE A 50 -15.25 -17.80 -5.88
N PRO A 51 -16.06 -17.27 -4.95
CA PRO A 51 -16.30 -15.84 -4.85
C PRO A 51 -14.98 -15.11 -4.56
N THR A 52 -14.67 -14.08 -5.36
CA THR A 52 -13.38 -13.39 -5.27
C THR A 52 -13.60 -11.89 -5.17
N VAL A 53 -12.92 -11.26 -4.22
CA VAL A 53 -12.81 -9.79 -4.07
C VAL A 53 -11.38 -9.37 -4.31
N VAL A 54 -11.18 -8.41 -5.21
CA VAL A 54 -9.89 -7.77 -5.42
C VAL A 54 -9.84 -6.51 -4.57
N ALA A 55 -8.88 -6.44 -3.65
CA ALA A 55 -8.67 -5.30 -2.77
C ALA A 55 -7.45 -4.50 -3.22
N GLU A 56 -7.69 -3.33 -3.82
CA GLU A 56 -6.66 -2.40 -4.29
C GLU A 56 -7.05 -0.96 -3.97
N PRO A 57 -6.96 -0.54 -2.70
CA PRO A 57 -7.22 0.85 -2.37
C PRO A 57 -6.05 1.72 -2.83
N HIS A 58 -6.36 2.73 -3.64
CA HIS A 58 -5.41 3.75 -4.07
C HIS A 58 -5.40 4.98 -3.16
N SER A 59 -6.41 5.08 -2.27
CA SER A 59 -6.50 6.13 -1.25
C SER A 59 -6.99 5.56 0.07
N LEU A 60 -6.80 6.31 1.15
CA LEU A 60 -7.29 5.95 2.48
C LEU A 60 -8.83 5.98 2.57
N ASP A 61 -9.46 6.81 1.76
CA ASP A 61 -10.93 6.81 1.65
C ASP A 61 -11.45 5.56 0.93
N GLN A 62 -10.81 5.16 -0.17
CA GLN A 62 -11.11 3.88 -0.83
C GLN A 62 -10.88 2.69 0.10
N LEU A 63 -9.83 2.72 0.95
CA LEU A 63 -9.60 1.69 1.97
C LEU A 63 -10.80 1.59 2.92
N SER A 64 -11.32 2.72 3.41
CA SER A 64 -12.50 2.76 4.28
C SER A 64 -13.72 2.14 3.60
N THR A 65 -13.96 2.46 2.34
CA THR A 65 -15.06 1.91 1.54
C THR A 65 -14.89 0.40 1.29
N GLN A 66 -13.67 -0.06 1.03
CA GLN A 66 -13.39 -1.49 0.86
C GLN A 66 -13.60 -2.29 2.14
N ILE A 67 -13.25 -1.72 3.31
CA ILE A 67 -13.50 -2.34 4.62
C ILE A 67 -15.00 -2.61 4.79
N GLU A 68 -15.86 -1.65 4.47
CA GLU A 68 -17.32 -1.82 4.52
C GLU A 68 -17.80 -2.91 3.56
N ALA A 69 -17.31 -2.90 2.32
CA ALA A 69 -17.69 -3.86 1.29
C ALA A 69 -17.30 -5.30 1.66
N ILE A 70 -16.08 -5.50 2.15
CA ILE A 70 -15.57 -6.80 2.59
C ILE A 70 -16.37 -7.29 3.80
N ALA A 71 -16.60 -6.44 4.78
CA ALA A 71 -17.36 -6.80 5.98
C ALA A 71 -18.80 -7.21 5.65
N LYS A 72 -19.43 -6.53 4.68
CA LYS A 72 -20.76 -6.91 4.17
C LYS A 72 -20.76 -8.32 3.57
N GLN A 73 -19.76 -8.66 2.77
CA GLN A 73 -19.64 -10.00 2.18
C GLN A 73 -19.38 -11.08 3.23
N LEU A 74 -18.67 -10.73 4.31
CA LEU A 74 -18.43 -11.62 5.45
C LEU A 74 -19.63 -11.70 6.42
N GLY A 75 -20.79 -11.12 6.10
CA GLY A 75 -21.96 -11.10 6.97
C GLY A 75 -21.78 -10.27 8.26
N ARG A 76 -20.86 -9.31 8.24
CA ARG A 76 -20.54 -8.45 9.39
C ARG A 76 -20.61 -6.94 9.05
N PRO A 77 -21.68 -6.46 8.39
CA PRO A 77 -21.74 -5.09 7.86
C PRO A 77 -21.54 -4.03 8.95
N GLU A 78 -22.14 -4.19 10.13
CA GLU A 78 -22.04 -3.22 11.23
C GLU A 78 -20.61 -3.05 11.72
N ARG A 79 -19.82 -4.13 11.77
CA ARG A 79 -18.38 -4.07 12.12
C ARG A 79 -17.59 -3.29 11.08
N GLY A 80 -17.90 -3.50 9.79
CA GLY A 80 -17.26 -2.77 8.70
C GLY A 80 -17.55 -1.28 8.77
N VAL A 81 -18.81 -0.91 8.94
CA VAL A 81 -19.23 0.49 9.07
C VAL A 81 -18.53 1.16 10.27
N LYS A 82 -18.52 0.49 11.42
CA LYS A 82 -17.83 1.02 12.61
C LYS A 82 -16.34 1.22 12.36
N LEU A 83 -15.65 0.21 11.84
CA LEU A 83 -14.20 0.28 11.59
C LEU A 83 -13.86 1.36 10.55
N ALA A 84 -14.65 1.48 9.49
CA ALA A 84 -14.47 2.51 8.48
C ALA A 84 -14.71 3.92 9.03
N ALA A 85 -15.72 4.09 9.90
CA ALA A 85 -16.00 5.36 10.58
C ALA A 85 -14.86 5.74 11.53
N ASP A 86 -14.39 4.81 12.35
CA ASP A 86 -13.25 5.02 13.26
C ASP A 86 -11.98 5.40 12.47
N LEU A 87 -11.72 4.74 11.33
CA LEU A 87 -10.60 5.08 10.44
C LEU A 87 -10.74 6.50 9.87
N ARG A 88 -11.91 6.86 9.32
CA ARG A 88 -12.15 8.21 8.77
C ARG A 88 -11.97 9.29 9.82
N GLN A 89 -12.46 9.05 11.05
CA GLN A 89 -12.29 10.00 12.15
C GLN A 89 -10.82 10.17 12.50
N ASN A 90 -10.07 9.08 12.68
CA ASN A 90 -8.64 9.13 12.97
C ASN A 90 -7.85 9.86 11.87
N LEU A 91 -8.21 9.64 10.59
CA LEU A 91 -7.58 10.35 9.47
C LEU A 91 -7.90 11.85 9.48
N ALA A 92 -9.13 12.23 9.84
CA ALA A 92 -9.50 13.64 9.98
C ALA A 92 -8.71 14.32 11.10
N ASP A 93 -8.59 13.67 12.26
CA ASP A 93 -7.81 14.17 13.40
C ASP A 93 -6.32 14.32 13.04
N LEU A 94 -5.75 13.34 12.30
CA LEU A 94 -4.37 13.42 11.83
C LEU A 94 -4.17 14.57 10.83
N ARG A 95 -5.07 14.74 9.86
CA ARG A 95 -5.03 15.87 8.92
C ARG A 95 -5.05 17.20 9.64
N GLN A 96 -5.92 17.36 10.64
CA GLN A 96 -6.00 18.57 11.44
C GLN A 96 -4.71 18.79 12.24
N ARG A 97 -4.21 17.73 12.89
CA ARG A 97 -3.04 17.80 13.77
C ARG A 97 -1.75 18.12 13.04
N TYR A 98 -1.57 17.57 11.84
CA TYR A 98 -0.35 17.68 11.05
C TYR A 98 -0.50 18.60 9.83
N HIS A 99 -1.58 19.38 9.80
CA HIS A 99 -1.76 20.40 8.76
C HIS A 99 -0.53 21.32 8.65
N ARG A 100 -0.09 21.56 7.41
CA ARG A 100 1.00 22.50 7.10
C ARG A 100 0.57 23.38 5.94
N GLU A 101 0.82 24.68 6.03
CA GLU A 101 0.63 25.61 4.90
C GLU A 101 1.51 25.22 3.70
N VAL A 102 2.75 24.80 3.99
CA VAL A 102 3.68 24.26 2.99
C VAL A 102 3.97 22.81 3.35
N PRO A 103 3.46 21.82 2.58
CA PRO A 103 3.69 20.41 2.84
C PRO A 103 5.17 20.05 2.77
N LEU A 104 5.63 19.20 3.70
CA LEU A 104 6.99 18.67 3.73
C LEU A 104 7.25 17.82 2.48
N ARG A 105 8.33 18.10 1.74
CA ARG A 105 8.71 17.32 0.55
C ARG A 105 9.34 15.99 0.96
N VAL A 106 8.69 14.87 0.57
CA VAL A 106 9.11 13.54 0.97
C VAL A 106 9.46 12.70 -0.24
N PHE A 107 10.61 12.04 -0.19
CA PHE A 107 10.96 10.93 -1.07
C PHE A 107 10.69 9.61 -0.36
N TYR A 108 9.83 8.77 -0.94
CA TYR A 108 9.55 7.42 -0.42
C TYR A 108 10.31 6.39 -1.27
N GLN A 109 11.32 5.75 -0.69
CA GLN A 109 12.11 4.73 -1.35
C GLN A 109 11.50 3.35 -1.13
N VAL A 110 11.08 2.71 -2.22
CA VAL A 110 10.54 1.33 -2.21
C VAL A 110 11.66 0.31 -2.31
N TRP A 111 12.65 0.57 -3.18
CA TRP A 111 13.77 -0.33 -3.47
C TRP A 111 15.01 0.48 -3.85
N ASP A 112 16.19 -0.11 -3.70
CA ASP A 112 17.47 0.60 -3.89
C ASP A 112 18.17 0.28 -5.22
N LYS A 113 18.06 -0.95 -5.73
CA LYS A 113 18.81 -1.40 -6.92
C LYS A 113 17.97 -2.30 -7.82
N PRO A 114 17.36 -1.72 -8.86
CA PRO A 114 17.29 -0.29 -9.22
C PRO A 114 16.46 0.53 -8.22
N LEU A 115 16.65 1.85 -8.22
CA LEU A 115 15.94 2.74 -7.30
C LEU A 115 14.49 2.91 -7.74
N TYR A 116 13.54 2.50 -6.88
CA TYR A 116 12.11 2.66 -7.09
C TYR A 116 11.48 3.54 -6.01
N THR A 117 10.48 4.28 -6.42
CA THR A 117 9.62 5.09 -5.55
C THR A 117 8.15 4.75 -5.78
N VAL A 118 7.25 5.51 -5.17
CA VAL A 118 5.80 5.47 -5.47
C VAL A 118 5.41 6.69 -6.27
N GLY A 119 4.50 6.51 -7.23
CA GLY A 119 3.92 7.61 -7.98
C GLY A 119 2.70 8.23 -7.29
N GLY A 120 2.07 9.18 -7.96
CA GLY A 120 0.78 9.73 -7.57
C GLY A 120 -0.34 8.71 -7.67
N GLY A 121 -1.47 9.00 -7.03
CA GLY A 121 -2.63 8.10 -7.04
C GLY A 121 -2.40 6.77 -6.31
N GLN A 122 -1.40 6.71 -5.42
CA GLN A 122 -1.13 5.56 -4.57
C GLN A 122 -1.43 5.87 -3.12
N ILE A 123 -1.91 4.87 -2.38
CA ILE A 123 -2.31 5.02 -0.97
C ILE A 123 -1.19 5.57 -0.08
N ILE A 124 0.07 5.30 -0.42
CA ILE A 124 1.24 5.83 0.31
C ILE A 124 1.32 7.35 0.11
N SER A 125 1.10 7.85 -1.11
CA SER A 125 1.09 9.29 -1.36
C SER A 125 -0.05 10.00 -0.63
N ASP A 126 -1.24 9.39 -0.60
CA ASP A 126 -2.38 9.90 0.18
C ASP A 126 -2.10 9.89 1.69
N ALA A 127 -1.42 8.85 2.20
CA ALA A 127 -0.99 8.80 3.61
C ALA A 127 0.02 9.90 3.98
N LEU A 128 0.94 10.24 3.07
CA LEU A 128 1.85 11.37 3.25
C LEU A 128 1.09 12.70 3.37
N GLU A 129 0.06 12.90 2.54
CA GLU A 129 -0.78 14.10 2.59
C GLU A 129 -1.52 14.24 3.92
N VAL A 130 -2.02 13.13 4.49
CA VAL A 130 -2.61 13.11 5.83
C VAL A 130 -1.62 13.58 6.90
N CYS A 131 -0.33 13.33 6.70
CA CYS A 131 0.75 13.75 7.61
C CYS A 131 1.30 15.16 7.32
N GLY A 132 0.64 15.95 6.47
CA GLY A 132 1.10 17.29 6.09
C GLY A 132 2.36 17.27 5.22
N ALA A 133 2.55 16.19 4.47
CA ALA A 133 3.67 15.98 3.57
C ALA A 133 3.18 15.76 2.14
N ARG A 134 4.09 15.85 1.18
CA ARG A 134 3.81 15.50 -0.22
C ARG A 134 4.90 14.61 -0.79
N ASN A 135 4.51 13.65 -1.59
CA ASN A 135 5.42 12.85 -2.36
C ASN A 135 6.08 13.71 -3.46
N VAL A 136 7.42 13.80 -3.48
CA VAL A 136 8.14 14.57 -4.52
C VAL A 136 7.99 13.97 -5.92
N PHE A 137 7.55 12.71 -6.04
CA PHE A 137 7.24 12.03 -7.29
C PHE A 137 5.73 11.81 -7.50
N GLY A 138 4.89 12.55 -6.80
CA GLY A 138 3.43 12.48 -6.92
C GLY A 138 2.85 12.89 -8.29
N ASP A 139 3.66 13.50 -9.16
CA ASP A 139 3.34 13.83 -10.54
C ASP A 139 3.47 12.64 -11.51
N LEU A 140 4.13 11.56 -11.09
CA LEU A 140 4.29 10.36 -11.93
C LEU A 140 3.05 9.46 -11.83
N SER A 141 2.52 9.05 -12.98
CA SER A 141 1.32 8.22 -13.07
C SER A 141 1.54 6.73 -12.81
N LEU A 142 2.79 6.24 -12.95
CA LEU A 142 3.12 4.84 -12.69
C LEU A 142 3.03 4.55 -11.19
N PRO A 143 2.48 3.41 -10.77
CA PRO A 143 2.37 3.04 -9.36
C PRO A 143 3.71 2.96 -8.63
N ALA A 144 4.71 2.35 -9.28
CA ALA A 144 6.07 2.20 -8.75
C ALA A 144 7.08 2.55 -9.86
N PRO A 145 7.35 3.84 -10.11
CA PRO A 145 8.31 4.25 -11.13
C PRO A 145 9.75 4.01 -10.66
N GLN A 146 10.60 3.58 -11.59
CA GLN A 146 12.04 3.65 -11.42
C GLN A 146 12.50 5.09 -11.61
N VAL A 147 13.36 5.56 -10.71
CA VAL A 147 13.91 6.91 -10.76
C VAL A 147 15.44 6.88 -10.63
N SER A 148 16.11 7.96 -11.03
CA SER A 148 17.54 8.10 -10.83
C SER A 148 17.84 8.92 -9.56
N ILE A 149 19.07 8.80 -9.05
CA ILE A 149 19.55 9.62 -7.94
C ILE A 149 19.50 11.11 -8.31
N GLU A 150 19.88 11.45 -9.55
CA GLU A 150 19.84 12.81 -10.06
C GLU A 150 18.43 13.40 -10.02
N ALA A 151 17.41 12.58 -10.36
CA ALA A 151 16.01 13.00 -10.26
C ALA A 151 15.59 13.29 -8.81
N VAL A 152 16.09 12.52 -7.85
CA VAL A 152 15.86 12.77 -6.42
C VAL A 152 16.57 14.05 -5.99
N LEU A 153 17.85 14.25 -6.39
CA LEU A 153 18.60 15.46 -6.11
C LEU A 153 17.89 16.72 -6.64
N GLN A 154 17.35 16.63 -7.85
CA GLN A 154 16.62 17.72 -8.51
C GLN A 154 15.34 18.13 -7.78
N ARG A 155 14.66 17.13 -7.17
CA ARG A 155 13.42 17.35 -6.41
C ARG A 155 13.67 17.75 -4.96
N ASP A 156 14.90 17.63 -4.49
CA ASP A 156 15.42 18.06 -3.19
C ASP A 156 14.45 17.77 -2.02
N PRO A 157 14.20 16.49 -1.69
CA PRO A 157 13.31 16.16 -0.58
C PRO A 157 13.89 16.60 0.76
N GLU A 158 13.01 17.03 1.66
CA GLU A 158 13.32 17.41 3.05
C GLU A 158 13.32 16.18 3.98
N LEU A 159 12.72 15.08 3.54
CA LEU A 159 12.67 13.81 4.27
C LEU A 159 12.77 12.64 3.30
N ILE A 160 13.55 11.63 3.67
CA ILE A 160 13.61 10.36 2.97
C ILE A 160 13.05 9.27 3.88
N LEU A 161 12.06 8.53 3.38
CA LEU A 161 11.51 7.35 4.01
C LEU A 161 11.96 6.11 3.23
N ALA A 162 12.47 5.11 3.93
CA ALA A 162 12.92 3.85 3.33
C ALA A 162 12.59 2.66 4.22
N GLY A 163 12.64 1.45 3.65
CA GLY A 163 12.25 0.22 4.34
C GLY A 163 13.22 -0.20 5.45
N ASP A 164 14.48 0.21 5.38
CA ASP A 164 15.50 -0.14 6.36
C ASP A 164 16.59 0.93 6.50
N GLN A 165 17.41 0.78 7.56
CA GLN A 165 18.48 1.70 7.89
C GLN A 165 19.64 1.68 6.87
N ALA A 166 19.88 0.56 6.19
CA ALA A 166 20.94 0.45 5.20
C ALA A 166 20.64 1.33 3.98
N GLN A 167 19.39 1.32 3.52
CA GLN A 167 18.91 2.19 2.45
C GLN A 167 19.04 3.66 2.83
N LEU A 168 18.68 4.05 4.06
CA LEU A 168 18.84 5.42 4.55
C LEU A 168 20.32 5.83 4.63
N ASN A 169 21.19 4.94 5.10
CA ASN A 169 22.63 5.21 5.20
C ASN A 169 23.28 5.44 3.83
N ALA A 170 22.77 4.83 2.76
CA ALA A 170 23.28 5.06 1.41
C ALA A 170 23.14 6.53 0.96
N TRP A 171 22.13 7.25 1.45
CA TRP A 171 21.91 8.67 1.15
C TRP A 171 22.96 9.60 1.77
N LYS A 172 23.70 9.15 2.80
CA LYS A 172 24.80 9.95 3.38
C LYS A 172 25.92 10.30 2.37
N ALA A 173 25.99 9.57 1.25
CA ALA A 173 26.88 9.90 0.14
C ALA A 173 26.44 11.16 -0.66
N TRP A 174 25.22 11.67 -0.40
CA TRP A 174 24.59 12.76 -1.16
C TRP A 174 24.20 13.93 -0.24
N PRO A 175 25.18 14.61 0.38
CA PRO A 175 24.92 15.67 1.37
C PRO A 175 24.25 16.92 0.79
N GLN A 176 24.12 17.04 -0.53
CA GLN A 176 23.40 18.13 -1.20
C GLN A 176 21.88 18.00 -1.07
N VAL A 177 21.32 16.81 -0.76
CA VAL A 177 19.89 16.63 -0.50
C VAL A 177 19.53 17.23 0.86
N ALA A 178 18.47 18.03 0.94
CA ALA A 178 18.04 18.68 2.18
C ALA A 178 17.78 17.68 3.32
N ALA A 179 17.27 16.48 3.01
CA ALA A 179 17.02 15.41 3.97
C ALA A 179 18.29 14.82 4.62
N VAL A 180 19.48 15.08 4.07
CA VAL A 180 20.76 14.52 4.54
C VAL A 180 21.59 15.55 5.32
N LYS A 181 21.27 16.84 5.20
CA LYS A 181 21.87 17.94 5.96
C LYS A 181 21.42 17.91 7.41
#